data_9bde3f6a5693274d5d41feb15994ed96
#
_entry.id   9bde3f6a5693274d5d41feb15994ed96
#
_cell.length_a   1.000
_cell.length_b   1.000
_cell.length_c   1.000
_cell.angle_alpha   90.00
_cell.angle_beta   90.00
_cell.angle_gamma   90.00
#
_symmetry.space_group_name_H-M   'P 1'
#
loop_
_entity.id
_entity.type
_entity.pdbx_description
1 polymer ?
#
loop_
_entity_poly.entity_id
_entity_poly.type
_entity_poly.pdbx_seq_one_letter_code
_entity_poly.pdbx_strand_id
1 'polypeptide(L)'
;VNAEIDVLREMGVEFKCGVKVGKDITLDELRAQGYKGFYLAIGAQKSAPIGVPGEELEGVFGGIDFLREVNLGGKPAIGTKCAVIGGGNVAMDVCRTAVRCGAEDTYIIYRRSQAEMPADEEEISEAMAEGVKFRFLSAPVEIIGKDGKVSALKVERMELGEPDEKGRRKPVGTDRKSVV
;
A
#
# COMPACT_ATOMS: atom_id res chain seq x y z
N VAL A 1 15.50 12.10 8.03
CA VAL A 1 15.49 10.83 8.77
C VAL A 1 16.87 10.50 9.34
N ASN A 2 17.96 10.37 8.54
CA ASN A 2 19.28 9.97 9.07
C ASN A 2 19.80 10.95 10.13
N ALA A 3 19.72 12.26 9.90
CA ALA A 3 20.13 13.28 10.88
C ALA A 3 19.32 13.20 12.19
N GLU A 4 18.06 12.86 12.15
CA GLU A 4 17.20 12.65 13.33
C GLU A 4 17.60 11.39 14.09
N ILE A 5 17.99 10.33 13.37
CA ILE A 5 18.53 9.10 13.99
C ILE A 5 19.87 9.38 14.69
N ASP A 6 20.70 10.22 14.09
CA ASP A 6 21.99 10.60 14.68
C ASP A 6 21.82 11.39 16.00
N VAL A 7 20.81 12.25 16.09
CA VAL A 7 20.44 12.92 17.36
C VAL A 7 20.12 11.89 18.45
N LEU A 8 19.35 10.84 18.11
CA LEU A 8 19.04 9.79 19.08
C LEU A 8 20.29 9.01 19.53
N ARG A 9 21.23 8.77 18.63
CA ARG A 9 22.53 8.17 18.97
C ARG A 9 23.34 9.03 19.93
N GLU A 10 23.38 10.35 19.67
CA GLU A 10 24.04 11.31 20.55
C GLU A 10 23.40 11.38 21.94
N MET A 11 22.08 11.11 22.04
CA MET A 11 21.37 11.00 23.32
C MET A 11 21.64 9.67 24.04
N GLY A 12 22.44 8.78 23.47
CA GLY A 12 22.80 7.48 24.08
C GLY A 12 21.85 6.33 23.74
N VAL A 13 20.99 6.47 22.73
CA VAL A 13 20.14 5.36 22.28
C VAL A 13 20.97 4.36 21.49
N GLU A 14 20.97 3.10 21.92
CA GLU A 14 21.59 2.01 21.20
C GLU A 14 20.67 1.43 20.13
N PHE A 15 21.17 1.29 18.91
CA PHE A 15 20.48 0.66 17.79
C PHE A 15 21.05 -0.73 17.52
N LYS A 16 20.27 -1.78 17.77
CA LYS A 16 20.63 -3.18 17.48
C LYS A 16 19.88 -3.63 16.23
N CYS A 17 20.45 -3.34 15.07
CA CYS A 17 19.87 -3.72 13.77
C CYS A 17 20.15 -5.20 13.44
N GLY A 18 19.38 -5.76 12.50
CA GLY A 18 19.53 -7.16 12.06
C GLY A 18 19.05 -8.19 13.06
N VAL A 19 18.36 -7.78 14.14
CA VAL A 19 17.83 -8.66 15.20
C VAL A 19 16.30 -8.71 15.10
N LYS A 20 15.75 -9.90 14.95
CA LYS A 20 14.30 -10.14 14.92
C LYS A 20 13.84 -10.66 16.28
N VAL A 21 13.14 -9.82 17.04
CA VAL A 21 12.53 -10.22 18.32
C VAL A 21 11.46 -11.30 18.08
N GLY A 22 11.51 -12.35 18.89
CA GLY A 22 10.67 -13.55 18.74
C GLY A 22 11.30 -14.66 17.90
N LYS A 23 12.44 -14.37 17.20
CA LYS A 23 13.22 -15.36 16.46
C LYS A 23 14.66 -15.42 16.95
N ASP A 24 15.37 -14.29 16.92
CA ASP A 24 16.79 -14.21 17.26
C ASP A 24 16.99 -13.89 18.75
N ILE A 25 16.03 -13.24 19.36
CA ILE A 25 15.97 -12.96 20.80
C ILE A 25 14.50 -12.88 21.23
N THR A 26 14.20 -13.39 22.42
CA THR A 26 12.86 -13.33 23.02
C THR A 26 12.73 -12.15 24.00
N LEU A 27 11.50 -11.79 24.35
CA LEU A 27 11.23 -10.78 25.38
C LEU A 27 11.73 -11.25 26.75
N ASP A 28 11.71 -12.55 27.03
CA ASP A 28 12.19 -13.10 28.31
C ASP A 28 13.72 -13.03 28.42
N GLU A 29 14.42 -13.28 27.33
CA GLU A 29 15.90 -13.08 27.31
C GLU A 29 16.25 -11.60 27.46
N LEU A 30 15.47 -10.68 26.91
CA LEU A 30 15.66 -9.24 27.15
C LEU A 30 15.40 -8.88 28.62
N ARG A 31 14.36 -9.46 29.24
CA ARG A 31 14.12 -9.27 30.69
C ARG A 31 15.30 -9.79 31.53
N ALA A 32 15.84 -10.94 31.16
CA ALA A 32 17.02 -11.52 31.83
C ALA A 32 18.27 -10.63 31.72
N GLN A 33 18.38 -9.85 30.64
CA GLN A 33 19.41 -8.83 30.42
C GLN A 33 19.17 -7.53 31.22
N GLY A 34 18.07 -7.43 31.97
CA GLY A 34 17.75 -6.28 32.82
C GLY A 34 16.79 -5.26 32.27
N TYR A 35 16.24 -5.46 31.05
CA TYR A 35 15.22 -4.59 30.51
C TYR A 35 13.91 -4.75 31.27
N LYS A 36 13.36 -3.65 31.81
CA LYS A 36 12.15 -3.66 32.64
C LYS A 36 10.90 -3.17 31.92
N GLY A 37 11.06 -2.39 30.83
CA GLY A 37 9.97 -1.86 30.03
C GLY A 37 10.18 -2.16 28.55
N PHE A 38 9.07 -2.37 27.82
CA PHE A 38 9.10 -2.65 26.39
C PHE A 38 8.06 -1.77 25.69
N TYR A 39 8.48 -1.08 24.66
CA TYR A 39 7.58 -0.35 23.77
C TYR A 39 7.54 -1.04 22.41
N LEU A 40 6.36 -1.45 21.97
CA LEU A 40 6.18 -2.14 20.69
C LEU A 40 5.83 -1.14 19.58
N ALA A 41 6.80 -0.82 18.76
CA ALA A 41 6.66 0.11 17.63
C ALA A 41 7.02 -0.59 16.30
N ILE A 42 6.44 -1.76 16.06
CA ILE A 42 6.80 -2.66 14.95
C ILE A 42 6.18 -2.29 13.60
N GLY A 43 5.23 -1.35 13.58
CA GLY A 43 4.50 -0.95 12.39
C GLY A 43 3.64 -2.07 11.78
N ALA A 44 3.13 -1.84 10.57
CA ALA A 44 2.33 -2.77 9.78
C ALA A 44 3.12 -3.16 8.50
N GLN A 45 3.96 -4.18 8.62
CA GLN A 45 4.93 -4.56 7.58
C GLN A 45 4.38 -5.54 6.53
N LYS A 46 3.15 -6.03 6.70
CA LYS A 46 2.57 -7.04 5.81
C LYS A 46 1.49 -6.41 4.95
N SER A 47 1.63 -6.56 3.63
CA SER A 47 0.56 -6.23 2.69
C SER A 47 -0.68 -7.11 2.92
N ALA A 48 -1.85 -6.51 2.90
CA ALA A 48 -3.11 -7.25 2.95
C ALA A 48 -3.53 -7.63 1.52
N PRO A 49 -3.95 -8.88 1.28
CA PRO A 49 -4.52 -9.27 0.00
C PRO A 49 -5.88 -8.57 -0.21
N ILE A 50 -6.25 -8.36 -1.46
CA ILE A 50 -7.59 -7.85 -1.82
C ILE A 50 -8.63 -8.96 -1.94
N GLY A 51 -8.20 -10.22 -2.10
CA GLY A 51 -9.04 -11.41 -2.10
C GLY A 51 -9.74 -11.65 -3.45
N VAL A 52 -9.11 -11.32 -4.56
CA VAL A 52 -9.63 -11.57 -5.89
C VAL A 52 -8.78 -12.59 -6.64
N PRO A 53 -9.35 -13.36 -7.59
CA PRO A 53 -8.58 -14.25 -8.43
C PRO A 53 -7.47 -13.52 -9.19
N GLY A 54 -6.31 -14.15 -9.33
CA GLY A 54 -5.17 -13.64 -10.08
C GLY A 54 -4.17 -12.81 -9.27
N GLU A 55 -4.33 -12.72 -7.94
CA GLU A 55 -3.36 -12.02 -7.08
C GLU A 55 -1.96 -12.67 -7.08
N GLU A 56 -1.87 -13.95 -7.46
CA GLU A 56 -0.64 -14.72 -7.54
C GLU A 56 0.14 -14.50 -8.84
N LEU A 57 -0.39 -13.76 -9.80
CA LEU A 57 0.23 -13.55 -11.10
C LEU A 57 1.50 -12.69 -10.99
N GLU A 58 2.47 -12.98 -11.85
CA GLU A 58 3.67 -12.14 -11.99
C GLU A 58 3.28 -10.71 -12.40
N GLY A 59 3.86 -9.72 -11.72
CA GLY A 59 3.54 -8.30 -11.90
C GLY A 59 2.46 -7.79 -10.95
N VAL A 60 1.94 -8.65 -10.06
CA VAL A 60 1.08 -8.24 -8.94
C VAL A 60 1.94 -8.11 -7.68
N PHE A 61 1.89 -6.96 -7.04
CA PHE A 61 2.70 -6.63 -5.87
C PHE A 61 1.83 -6.21 -4.70
N GLY A 62 2.20 -6.61 -3.50
CA GLY A 62 1.71 -5.97 -2.29
C GLY A 62 2.29 -4.56 -2.17
N GLY A 63 1.46 -3.55 -1.87
CA GLY A 63 1.91 -2.16 -1.86
C GLY A 63 3.07 -1.89 -0.90
N ILE A 64 3.01 -2.45 0.30
CA ILE A 64 4.10 -2.32 1.30
C ILE A 64 5.38 -3.02 0.83
N ASP A 65 5.24 -4.20 0.21
CA ASP A 65 6.39 -4.96 -0.31
C ASP A 65 7.06 -4.21 -1.46
N PHE A 66 6.26 -3.63 -2.38
CA PHE A 66 6.74 -2.78 -3.47
C PHE A 66 7.53 -1.57 -2.94
N LEU A 67 6.95 -0.80 -2.03
CA LEU A 67 7.61 0.36 -1.43
C LEU A 67 8.90 -0.02 -0.70
N ARG A 68 8.88 -1.14 0.02
CA ARG A 68 10.07 -1.65 0.71
C ARG A 68 11.17 -2.02 -0.26
N GLU A 69 10.86 -2.72 -1.35
CA GLU A 69 11.83 -3.10 -2.38
C GLU A 69 12.49 -1.87 -2.98
N VAL A 70 11.71 -0.88 -3.41
CA VAL A 70 12.23 0.37 -3.98
C VAL A 70 13.10 1.14 -2.99
N ASN A 71 12.63 1.29 -1.73
CA ASN A 71 13.36 2.03 -0.70
C ASN A 71 14.68 1.35 -0.26
N LEU A 72 14.80 0.04 -0.47
CA LEU A 72 16.05 -0.70 -0.25
C LEU A 72 16.96 -0.72 -1.49
N GLY A 73 16.64 0.04 -2.51
CA GLY A 73 17.43 0.16 -3.74
C GLY A 73 17.13 -0.92 -4.79
N GLY A 74 16.08 -1.72 -4.58
CA GLY A 74 15.59 -2.68 -5.57
C GLY A 74 14.90 -1.97 -6.74
N LYS A 75 14.74 -2.70 -7.84
CA LYS A 75 14.06 -2.23 -9.04
C LYS A 75 12.99 -3.24 -9.43
N PRO A 76 11.81 -3.19 -8.80
CA PRO A 76 10.73 -4.10 -9.16
C PRO A 76 10.35 -3.94 -10.63
N ALA A 77 10.10 -5.06 -11.29
CA ALA A 77 9.74 -5.07 -12.71
C ALA A 77 8.27 -4.66 -12.88
N ILE A 78 8.02 -3.37 -12.89
CA ILE A 78 6.70 -2.80 -13.20
C ILE A 78 6.55 -2.57 -14.69
N GLY A 79 5.31 -2.68 -15.20
CA GLY A 79 4.96 -2.33 -16.57
C GLY A 79 4.83 -0.82 -16.78
N THR A 80 4.64 -0.42 -18.02
CA THR A 80 4.34 0.99 -18.38
C THR A 80 2.97 1.44 -17.86
N LYS A 81 2.05 0.49 -17.59
CA LYS A 81 0.74 0.77 -17.01
C LYS A 81 0.62 0.11 -15.64
N CYS A 82 0.26 0.89 -14.64
CA CYS A 82 0.09 0.44 -13.27
C CYS A 82 -1.30 0.75 -12.76
N ALA A 83 -1.95 -0.23 -12.11
CA ALA A 83 -3.19 -0.02 -11.36
C ALA A 83 -2.92 -0.23 -9.88
N VAL A 84 -3.12 0.79 -9.06
CA VAL A 84 -2.98 0.74 -7.61
C VAL A 84 -4.36 0.68 -6.98
N ILE A 85 -4.60 -0.35 -6.18
CA ILE A 85 -5.90 -0.60 -5.56
C ILE A 85 -5.89 -0.08 -4.13
N GLY A 86 -6.69 0.95 -3.87
CA GLY A 86 -6.78 1.57 -2.56
C GLY A 86 -6.98 3.07 -2.62
N GLY A 87 -7.24 3.69 -1.45
CA GLY A 87 -7.49 5.12 -1.36
C GLY A 87 -6.90 5.76 -0.08
N GLY A 88 -5.98 5.07 0.61
CA GLY A 88 -5.25 5.61 1.76
C GLY A 88 -3.86 6.11 1.38
N ASN A 89 -3.14 6.72 2.33
CA ASN A 89 -1.80 7.28 2.11
C ASN A 89 -0.82 6.28 1.49
N VAL A 90 -0.86 5.00 1.91
CA VAL A 90 -0.04 3.95 1.28
C VAL A 90 -0.30 3.83 -0.23
N ALA A 91 -1.56 3.97 -0.68
CA ALA A 91 -1.87 3.91 -2.10
C ALA A 91 -1.32 5.15 -2.84
N MET A 92 -1.32 6.32 -2.19
CA MET A 92 -0.69 7.54 -2.73
C MET A 92 0.82 7.36 -2.87
N ASP A 93 1.48 6.85 -1.84
CA ASP A 93 2.92 6.52 -1.88
C ASP A 93 3.25 5.53 -3.00
N VAL A 94 2.46 4.45 -3.13
CA VAL A 94 2.68 3.41 -4.15
C VAL A 94 2.53 3.99 -5.55
N CYS A 95 1.46 4.75 -5.85
CA CYS A 95 1.23 5.27 -7.19
C CYS A 95 2.29 6.31 -7.59
N ARG A 96 2.68 7.21 -6.70
CA ARG A 96 3.74 8.19 -6.93
C ARG A 96 5.11 7.51 -7.11
N THR A 97 5.39 6.48 -6.32
CA THR A 97 6.60 5.68 -6.46
C THR A 97 6.60 4.92 -7.80
N ALA A 98 5.47 4.38 -8.26
CA ALA A 98 5.37 3.73 -9.56
C ALA A 98 5.67 4.71 -10.70
N VAL A 99 5.14 5.92 -10.67
CA VAL A 99 5.47 6.99 -11.64
C VAL A 99 6.99 7.25 -11.65
N ARG A 100 7.61 7.42 -10.49
CA ARG A 100 9.06 7.66 -10.36
C ARG A 100 9.91 6.46 -10.79
N CYS A 101 9.36 5.25 -10.74
CA CYS A 101 9.99 4.03 -11.26
C CYS A 101 9.79 3.84 -12.77
N GLY A 102 9.09 4.76 -13.45
CA GLY A 102 8.95 4.78 -14.91
C GLY A 102 7.61 4.28 -15.45
N ALA A 103 6.58 4.11 -14.62
CA ALA A 103 5.24 3.87 -15.11
C ALA A 103 4.69 5.11 -15.83
N GLU A 104 4.29 4.94 -17.08
CA GLU A 104 3.80 6.03 -17.95
C GLU A 104 2.31 6.35 -17.67
N ASP A 105 1.56 5.34 -17.23
CA ASP A 105 0.11 5.41 -17.05
C ASP A 105 -0.27 4.74 -15.72
N THR A 106 -0.43 5.54 -14.68
CA THR A 106 -0.73 5.06 -13.32
C THR A 106 -2.13 5.45 -12.90
N TYR A 107 -2.90 4.46 -12.45
CA TYR A 107 -4.28 4.60 -12.01
C TYR A 107 -4.44 4.22 -10.54
N ILE A 108 -5.16 5.05 -9.80
CA ILE A 108 -5.78 4.65 -8.53
C ILE A 108 -7.17 4.06 -8.84
N ILE A 109 -7.42 2.83 -8.38
CA ILE A 109 -8.73 2.17 -8.44
C ILE A 109 -9.32 2.21 -7.03
N TYR A 110 -10.40 2.96 -6.85
CA TYR A 110 -11.02 3.13 -5.54
C TYR A 110 -12.52 2.87 -5.56
N ARG A 111 -12.99 2.05 -4.62
CA ARG A 111 -14.39 1.58 -4.58
C ARG A 111 -15.41 2.62 -4.12
N ARG A 112 -14.98 3.77 -3.60
CA ARG A 112 -15.82 4.90 -3.20
C ARG A 112 -15.50 6.13 -4.04
N SER A 113 -16.06 7.29 -3.67
CA SER A 113 -15.71 8.57 -4.29
C SER A 113 -14.49 9.21 -3.61
N GLN A 114 -14.03 10.32 -4.16
CA GLN A 114 -12.91 11.07 -3.58
C GLN A 114 -13.22 11.54 -2.16
N ALA A 115 -14.46 11.93 -1.88
CA ALA A 115 -14.88 12.42 -0.57
C ALA A 115 -14.74 11.37 0.55
N GLU A 116 -14.76 10.09 0.23
CA GLU A 116 -14.59 9.00 1.20
C GLU A 116 -13.15 8.44 1.22
N MET A 117 -12.21 9.07 0.53
CA MET A 117 -10.81 8.65 0.61
C MET A 117 -10.23 8.93 1.99
N PRO A 118 -9.59 7.94 2.62
CA PRO A 118 -8.90 8.16 3.89
C PRO A 118 -7.50 8.76 3.75
N ALA A 119 -7.01 8.99 2.52
CA ALA A 119 -5.76 9.67 2.28
C ALA A 119 -5.88 11.17 2.54
N ASP A 120 -4.79 11.80 2.94
CA ASP A 120 -4.72 13.23 3.15
C ASP A 120 -4.91 13.98 1.84
N GLU A 121 -5.64 15.09 1.86
CA GLU A 121 -5.95 15.88 0.67
C GLU A 121 -4.69 16.38 -0.06
N GLU A 122 -3.64 16.69 0.70
CA GLU A 122 -2.35 17.09 0.17
C GLU A 122 -1.71 15.95 -0.65
N GLU A 123 -1.69 14.71 -0.12
CA GLU A 123 -1.17 13.53 -0.79
C GLU A 123 -1.96 13.21 -2.09
N ILE A 124 -3.27 13.37 -2.06
CA ILE A 124 -4.13 13.19 -3.24
C ILE A 124 -3.77 14.24 -4.31
N SER A 125 -3.63 15.51 -3.89
CA SER A 125 -3.31 16.62 -4.78
C SER A 125 -1.94 16.46 -5.42
N GLU A 126 -0.95 16.04 -4.65
CA GLU A 126 0.40 15.75 -5.14
C GLU A 126 0.42 14.57 -6.13
N ALA A 127 -0.32 13.50 -5.84
CA ALA A 127 -0.44 12.36 -6.77
C ALA A 127 -1.08 12.80 -8.11
N MET A 128 -2.11 13.65 -8.08
CA MET A 128 -2.71 14.21 -9.28
C MET A 128 -1.74 15.10 -10.05
N ALA A 129 -0.95 15.93 -9.36
CA ALA A 129 0.05 16.79 -9.97
C ALA A 129 1.18 15.98 -10.65
N GLU A 130 1.51 14.80 -10.11
CA GLU A 130 2.45 13.85 -10.72
C GLU A 130 1.83 13.02 -11.88
N GLY A 131 0.58 13.28 -12.26
CA GLY A 131 -0.08 12.66 -13.42
C GLY A 131 -0.82 11.36 -13.12
N VAL A 132 -0.99 11.00 -11.84
CA VAL A 132 -1.79 9.84 -11.45
C VAL A 132 -3.26 10.06 -11.77
N LYS A 133 -3.89 9.10 -12.40
CA LYS A 133 -5.32 9.12 -12.76
C LYS A 133 -6.15 8.39 -11.71
N PHE A 134 -7.33 8.90 -11.41
CA PHE A 134 -8.22 8.32 -10.41
C PHE A 134 -9.45 7.71 -11.06
N ARG A 135 -9.71 6.45 -10.76
CA ARG A 135 -10.92 5.74 -11.17
C ARG A 135 -11.73 5.40 -9.92
N PHE A 136 -12.60 6.32 -9.57
CA PHE A 136 -13.52 6.18 -8.45
C PHE A 136 -14.67 5.22 -8.75
N LEU A 137 -15.40 4.82 -7.71
CA LEU A 137 -16.56 3.93 -7.79
C LEU A 137 -16.25 2.66 -8.58
N SER A 138 -15.09 2.09 -8.37
CA SER A 138 -14.60 0.90 -9.04
C SER A 138 -13.95 -0.06 -8.05
N ALA A 139 -14.42 -1.28 -7.99
CA ALA A 139 -13.85 -2.34 -7.17
C ALA A 139 -13.24 -3.43 -8.05
N PRO A 140 -12.04 -3.95 -7.73
CA PRO A 140 -11.49 -5.08 -8.44
C PRO A 140 -12.33 -6.34 -8.19
N VAL A 141 -12.51 -7.16 -9.22
CA VAL A 141 -13.20 -8.45 -9.13
C VAL A 141 -12.35 -9.62 -9.64
N GLU A 142 -11.38 -9.33 -10.49
CA GLU A 142 -10.49 -10.34 -11.06
C GLU A 142 -9.25 -9.66 -11.67
N ILE A 143 -8.08 -10.25 -11.47
CA ILE A 143 -6.86 -9.89 -12.18
C ILE A 143 -6.69 -10.90 -13.32
N ILE A 144 -6.71 -10.41 -14.55
CA ILE A 144 -6.64 -11.25 -15.75
C ILE A 144 -5.19 -11.45 -16.11
N GLY A 145 -4.80 -12.73 -16.23
CA GLY A 145 -3.45 -13.14 -16.64
C GLY A 145 -3.36 -13.54 -18.09
N LYS A 146 -2.16 -13.36 -18.66
CA LYS A 146 -1.74 -13.96 -19.92
C LYS A 146 -0.32 -14.47 -19.73
N ASP A 147 -0.08 -15.72 -20.07
CA ASP A 147 1.23 -16.38 -19.93
C ASP A 147 1.84 -16.26 -18.53
N GLY A 148 1.00 -16.36 -17.48
CA GLY A 148 1.40 -16.27 -16.07
C GLY A 148 1.63 -14.85 -15.54
N LYS A 149 1.46 -13.82 -16.36
CA LYS A 149 1.66 -12.40 -15.99
C LYS A 149 0.36 -11.65 -16.01
N VAL A 150 0.25 -10.60 -15.19
CA VAL A 150 -0.89 -9.69 -15.23
C VAL A 150 -0.98 -9.00 -16.58
N SER A 151 -2.17 -8.97 -17.15
CA SER A 151 -2.44 -8.31 -18.44
C SER A 151 -3.55 -7.29 -18.37
N ALA A 152 -4.52 -7.46 -17.48
CA ALA A 152 -5.63 -6.55 -17.29
C ALA A 152 -6.27 -6.71 -15.90
N LEU A 153 -7.04 -5.72 -15.49
CA LEU A 153 -7.83 -5.74 -14.27
C LEU A 153 -9.32 -5.63 -14.63
N LYS A 154 -10.12 -6.57 -14.17
CA LYS A 154 -11.57 -6.50 -14.26
C LYS A 154 -12.11 -5.81 -13.03
N VAL A 155 -12.88 -4.77 -13.23
CA VAL A 155 -13.50 -3.99 -12.17
C VAL A 155 -15.01 -3.98 -12.29
N GLU A 156 -15.69 -3.91 -11.15
CA GLU A 156 -17.12 -3.68 -11.05
C GLU A 156 -17.36 -2.22 -10.70
N ARG A 157 -18.36 -1.62 -11.34
CA ARG A 157 -18.83 -0.27 -11.00
C ARG A 157 -19.59 -0.32 -9.68
N MET A 158 -19.29 0.63 -8.81
CA MET A 158 -19.91 0.75 -7.49
C MET A 158 -20.86 1.95 -7.45
N GLU A 159 -21.83 1.86 -6.57
CA GLU A 159 -22.66 2.97 -6.11
C GLU A 159 -22.50 3.12 -4.60
N LEU A 160 -22.74 4.32 -4.08
CA LEU A 160 -22.66 4.58 -2.64
C LEU A 160 -24.06 4.45 -2.04
N GLY A 161 -24.20 3.52 -1.11
CA GLY A 161 -25.39 3.36 -0.30
C GLY A 161 -25.53 4.44 0.78
N GLU A 162 -26.46 4.23 1.70
CA GLU A 162 -26.69 5.12 2.84
C GLU A 162 -25.44 5.19 3.76
N PRO A 163 -25.24 6.34 4.43
CA PRO A 163 -24.17 6.48 5.41
C PRO A 163 -24.36 5.56 6.60
N ASP A 164 -23.25 4.97 7.10
CA ASP A 164 -23.24 4.26 8.38
C ASP A 164 -23.29 5.25 9.56
N GLU A 165 -23.35 4.73 10.80
CA GLU A 165 -23.38 5.54 12.04
C GLU A 165 -22.18 6.51 12.17
N LYS A 166 -21.10 6.27 11.41
CA LYS A 166 -19.92 7.14 11.33
C LYS A 166 -19.92 8.05 10.11
N GLY A 167 -21.05 8.14 9.41
CA GLY A 167 -21.21 8.96 8.21
C GLY A 167 -20.54 8.39 6.95
N ARG A 168 -20.00 7.17 6.98
CA ARG A 168 -19.31 6.57 5.85
C ARG A 168 -20.27 5.77 4.98
N ARG A 169 -20.29 6.06 3.69
CA ARG A 169 -21.15 5.40 2.71
C ARG A 169 -20.58 4.06 2.28
N LYS A 170 -21.37 3.01 2.40
CA LYS A 170 -20.97 1.65 2.00
C LYS A 170 -21.00 1.54 0.47
N PRO A 171 -19.92 1.07 -0.20
CA PRO A 171 -19.97 0.81 -1.63
C PRO A 171 -20.79 -0.46 -1.90
N VAL A 172 -21.66 -0.37 -2.92
CA VAL A 172 -22.53 -1.47 -3.38
C VAL A 172 -22.23 -1.73 -4.85
N GLY A 173 -22.07 -3.00 -5.21
CA GLY A 173 -21.85 -3.41 -6.60
C GLY A 173 -23.09 -3.21 -7.47
N THR A 174 -22.89 -2.85 -8.73
CA THR A 174 -23.98 -2.62 -9.71
C THR A 174 -24.07 -3.71 -10.76
N ASP A 175 -23.30 -4.80 -10.64
CA ASP A 175 -23.13 -5.86 -11.66
C ASP A 175 -22.58 -5.38 -13.01
N ARG A 176 -22.28 -4.09 -13.16
CA ARG A 176 -21.64 -3.55 -14.35
C ARG A 176 -20.13 -3.72 -14.26
N LYS A 177 -19.58 -4.59 -15.09
CA LYS A 177 -18.14 -4.92 -15.11
C LYS A 177 -17.47 -4.34 -16.34
N SER A 178 -16.22 -3.92 -16.19
CA SER A 178 -15.35 -3.47 -17.28
C SER A 178 -13.91 -3.94 -17.06
N VAL A 179 -13.14 -3.99 -18.14
CA VAL A 179 -11.71 -4.32 -18.14
C VAL A 179 -10.90 -3.04 -18.29
N VAL A 180 -9.79 -2.97 -17.55
CA VAL A 180 -8.86 -1.82 -17.54
C VAL A 180 -7.47 -2.33 -17.79
#